data_c25a4b8554d527a195ef466720972c71
#
_entry.id   c25a4b8554d527a195ef466720972c71
#
_cell.length_a   1.000
_cell.length_b   1.000
_cell.length_c   1.000
_cell.angle_alpha   90.00
_cell.angle_beta   90.00
_cell.angle_gamma   90.00
#
_symmetry.space_group_name_H-M   'P 1'
#
loop_
_entity.id
_entity.type
_entity.pdbx_description
1 polymer ?
#
loop_
_entity_poly.entity_id
_entity_poly.type
_entity_poly.pdbx_seq_one_letter_code
_entity_poly.pdbx_strand_id
1 'polypeptide(L)'
;MPTCTLPFCVCLLQPNSLTRLMDFVVSDMSTVIRSKGFCWLATRNDQMGVWSQAGGSYTQGPGGAWWAATPAAEWPEDPEEAACVREDFEGPYGDRRQELVFIGMGMDASQLRGRLTNALLTDKEMAAGPASWAALEDSFPEWLLEGAEEGEEDK
;
A
#
# COMPACT_ATOMS: atom_id res chain seq x y z
N MET A 1 16.72 -5.87 -29.76
CA MET A 1 15.65 -4.89 -29.55
C MET A 1 15.11 -5.06 -28.15
N PRO A 2 15.25 -4.08 -27.27
CA PRO A 2 14.58 -4.18 -25.98
C PRO A 2 13.08 -4.17 -26.21
N THR A 3 12.41 -5.25 -25.89
CA THR A 3 10.96 -5.31 -25.94
C THR A 3 10.38 -4.45 -24.86
N CYS A 4 9.63 -3.42 -25.24
CA CYS A 4 8.84 -2.65 -24.31
C CYS A 4 7.86 -3.63 -23.62
N THR A 5 8.04 -3.84 -22.35
CA THR A 5 7.10 -4.68 -21.58
C THR A 5 5.85 -3.85 -21.32
N LEU A 6 4.70 -4.39 -21.68
CA LEU A 6 3.41 -3.76 -21.37
C LEU A 6 3.30 -3.52 -19.86
N PRO A 7 2.66 -2.40 -19.45
CA PRO A 7 2.37 -2.18 -18.04
C PRO A 7 1.62 -3.35 -17.45
N PHE A 8 1.99 -3.78 -16.24
CA PHE A 8 1.23 -4.80 -15.53
C PHE A 8 0.88 -4.32 -14.13
N CYS A 9 -0.26 -4.78 -13.66
CA CYS A 9 -0.79 -4.47 -12.34
C CYS A 9 -0.65 -5.68 -11.42
N VAL A 10 -0.19 -5.44 -10.20
CA VAL A 10 -0.19 -6.43 -9.12
C VAL A 10 -1.22 -6.01 -8.09
N CYS A 11 -2.21 -6.88 -7.87
CA CYS A 11 -3.20 -6.71 -6.81
C CYS A 11 -3.06 -7.86 -5.81
N LEU A 12 -2.84 -7.54 -4.54
CA LEU A 12 -2.64 -8.51 -3.47
C LEU A 12 -3.50 -8.11 -2.25
N LEU A 13 -4.12 -9.09 -1.61
CA LEU A 13 -5.13 -8.90 -0.56
C LEU A 13 -4.59 -9.15 0.87
N GLN A 14 -3.30 -9.02 1.06
CA GLN A 14 -2.66 -9.12 2.38
C GLN A 14 -1.80 -7.89 2.63
N PRO A 15 -1.63 -7.46 3.90
CA PRO A 15 -0.78 -6.32 4.19
C PRO A 15 0.71 -6.68 4.06
N ASN A 16 1.52 -5.68 3.77
CA ASN A 16 2.97 -5.81 3.75
C ASN A 16 3.56 -5.74 5.16
N SER A 17 4.60 -6.55 5.39
CA SER A 17 5.60 -6.26 6.40
C SER A 17 6.49 -5.11 5.91
N LEU A 18 6.66 -4.07 6.72
CA LEU A 18 7.43 -2.91 6.29
C LEU A 18 8.91 -3.22 6.10
N THR A 19 9.47 -4.07 6.95
CA THR A 19 10.87 -4.51 6.81
C THR A 19 11.09 -5.22 5.49
N ARG A 20 10.23 -6.19 5.14
CA ARG A 20 10.34 -6.92 3.88
C ARG A 20 10.01 -6.07 2.65
N LEU A 21 9.09 -5.12 2.79
CA LEU A 21 8.80 -4.16 1.72
C LEU A 21 9.98 -3.22 1.48
N MET A 22 10.66 -2.79 2.53
CA MET A 22 11.88 -2.00 2.39
C MET A 22 12.96 -2.78 1.64
N ASP A 23 13.14 -4.06 1.95
CA ASP A 23 14.08 -4.93 1.24
C ASP A 23 13.73 -5.02 -0.25
N PHE A 24 12.45 -5.07 -0.59
CA PHE A 24 11.99 -5.00 -1.97
C PHE A 24 12.35 -3.66 -2.63
N VAL A 25 12.09 -2.54 -1.95
CA VAL A 25 12.35 -1.19 -2.48
C VAL A 25 13.82 -0.96 -2.78
N VAL A 26 14.72 -1.43 -1.91
CA VAL A 26 16.18 -1.26 -2.08
C VAL A 26 16.81 -2.33 -2.96
N SER A 27 16.04 -3.34 -3.40
CA SER A 27 16.52 -4.40 -4.29
C SER A 27 16.66 -3.91 -5.73
N ASP A 28 17.14 -4.79 -6.61
CA ASP A 28 17.32 -4.44 -8.01
C ASP A 28 15.99 -4.13 -8.71
N MET A 29 15.82 -2.88 -9.11
CA MET A 29 14.69 -2.34 -9.85
C MET A 29 15.11 -1.81 -11.23
N SER A 30 16.26 -2.25 -11.74
CA SER A 30 16.86 -1.71 -12.97
C SER A 30 15.98 -1.87 -14.22
N THR A 31 15.10 -2.86 -14.25
CA THR A 31 14.14 -3.07 -15.35
C THR A 31 12.87 -2.24 -15.21
N VAL A 32 12.62 -1.66 -14.05
CA VAL A 32 11.43 -0.85 -13.78
C VAL A 32 11.76 0.62 -13.99
N ILE A 33 11.11 1.23 -14.96
CA ILE A 33 11.25 2.68 -15.23
C ILE A 33 10.40 3.47 -14.26
N ARG A 34 9.18 3.01 -14.01
CA ARG A 34 8.20 3.68 -13.16
C ARG A 34 7.24 2.68 -12.54
N SER A 35 6.86 2.95 -11.30
CA SER A 35 5.76 2.26 -10.65
C SER A 35 4.92 3.22 -9.84
N LYS A 36 3.62 2.99 -9.80
CA LYS A 36 2.65 3.78 -9.04
C LYS A 36 1.54 2.91 -8.50
N GLY A 37 0.94 3.37 -7.46
CA GLY A 37 -0.25 2.78 -6.88
C GLY A 37 -0.37 3.04 -5.40
N PHE A 38 -1.04 2.14 -4.72
CA PHE A 38 -1.22 2.21 -3.28
C PHE A 38 -0.90 0.88 -2.63
N CYS A 39 -0.55 0.96 -1.35
CA CYS A 39 -0.17 -0.19 -0.56
C CYS A 39 -0.88 -0.21 0.79
N TRP A 40 -1.04 -1.41 1.29
CA TRP A 40 -1.55 -1.69 2.62
C TRP A 40 -0.41 -2.16 3.51
N LEU A 41 -0.15 -1.41 4.58
CA LEU A 41 0.95 -1.66 5.52
C LEU A 41 0.39 -2.20 6.84
N ALA A 42 0.95 -3.30 7.31
CA ALA A 42 0.46 -3.98 8.52
C ALA A 42 0.49 -3.08 9.76
N THR A 43 1.54 -2.28 9.94
CA THR A 43 1.71 -1.35 11.05
C THR A 43 0.88 -0.07 10.93
N ARG A 44 0.34 0.21 9.74
CA ARG A 44 -0.48 1.40 9.41
C ARG A 44 -1.80 0.97 8.81
N ASN A 45 -2.46 0.04 9.48
CA ASN A 45 -3.61 -0.71 8.96
C ASN A 45 -4.82 0.16 8.56
N ASP A 46 -4.99 1.32 9.17
CA ASP A 46 -6.13 2.20 8.90
C ASP A 46 -5.86 3.22 7.80
N GLN A 47 -4.62 3.31 7.32
CA GLN A 47 -4.21 4.29 6.32
C GLN A 47 -3.69 3.63 5.05
N MET A 48 -4.12 4.17 3.92
CA MET A 48 -3.59 3.80 2.61
C MET A 48 -2.24 4.47 2.39
N GLY A 49 -1.24 3.70 1.95
CA GLY A 49 0.04 4.23 1.49
C GLY A 49 -0.01 4.52 0.00
N VAL A 50 0.44 5.69 -0.40
CA VAL A 50 0.63 6.04 -1.82
C VAL A 50 2.07 5.75 -2.19
N TRP A 51 2.25 4.98 -3.25
CA TRP A 51 3.54 4.55 -3.78
C TRP A 51 3.85 5.29 -5.08
N SER A 52 5.05 5.84 -5.20
CA SER A 52 5.57 6.40 -6.45
C SER A 52 7.05 6.11 -6.58
N GLN A 53 7.44 5.53 -7.69
CA GLN A 53 8.85 5.29 -8.01
C GLN A 53 9.09 5.69 -9.47
N ALA A 54 10.19 6.41 -9.69
CA ALA A 54 10.66 6.80 -11.01
C ALA A 54 12.19 6.71 -11.03
N GLY A 55 12.74 5.81 -11.85
CA GLY A 55 14.17 5.53 -11.86
C GLY A 55 14.65 5.09 -10.47
N GLY A 56 15.68 5.74 -9.95
CA GLY A 56 16.23 5.49 -8.61
C GLY A 56 15.51 6.21 -7.46
N SER A 57 14.47 7.00 -7.77
CA SER A 57 13.71 7.76 -6.77
C SER A 57 12.45 7.01 -6.35
N TYR A 58 12.27 6.87 -5.05
CA TYR A 58 11.10 6.25 -4.44
C TYR A 58 10.50 7.18 -3.40
N THR A 59 9.19 7.35 -3.45
CA THR A 59 8.43 8.08 -2.44
C THR A 59 7.23 7.28 -1.98
N GLN A 60 6.91 7.42 -0.71
CA GLN A 60 5.73 6.85 -0.09
C GLN A 60 5.14 7.87 0.89
N GLY A 61 3.84 7.96 0.92
CA GLY A 61 3.16 8.87 1.81
C GLY A 61 1.72 8.44 2.10
N PRO A 62 1.02 9.16 2.98
CA PRO A 62 -0.37 8.87 3.29
C PRO A 62 -1.28 9.22 2.12
N GLY A 63 -2.22 8.33 1.81
CA GLY A 63 -3.27 8.53 0.80
C GLY A 63 -4.67 8.66 1.40
N GLY A 64 -4.78 8.84 2.71
CA GLY A 64 -6.03 8.88 3.45
C GLY A 64 -6.36 7.56 4.13
N ALA A 65 -7.48 7.53 4.84
CA ALA A 65 -7.97 6.32 5.49
C ALA A 65 -8.63 5.37 4.48
N TRP A 66 -8.47 4.06 4.69
CA TRP A 66 -9.29 3.08 3.99
C TRP A 66 -10.77 3.29 4.34
N TRP A 67 -11.65 3.04 3.40
CA TRP A 67 -13.09 3.10 3.66
C TRP A 67 -13.52 2.12 4.76
N ALA A 68 -12.86 0.96 4.85
CA ALA A 68 -13.09 0.01 5.92
C ALA A 68 -12.71 0.53 7.31
N ALA A 69 -11.83 1.52 7.39
CA ALA A 69 -11.43 2.21 8.62
C ALA A 69 -12.21 3.52 8.85
N THR A 70 -13.05 3.93 7.92
CA THR A 70 -13.81 5.17 7.97
C THR A 70 -15.22 4.90 8.52
N PRO A 71 -15.68 5.65 9.55
CA PRO A 71 -17.03 5.50 10.06
C PRO A 71 -18.08 5.69 8.97
N ALA A 72 -19.16 4.92 9.01
CA ALA A 72 -20.22 4.96 8.00
C ALA A 72 -20.85 6.36 7.86
N ALA A 73 -20.86 7.16 8.92
CA ALA A 73 -21.34 8.54 8.89
C ALA A 73 -20.51 9.49 8.02
N GLU A 74 -19.27 9.09 7.71
CA GLU A 74 -18.35 9.87 6.86
C GLU A 74 -18.29 9.34 5.42
N TRP A 75 -19.07 8.32 5.11
CA TRP A 75 -19.20 7.78 3.76
C TRP A 75 -20.00 8.74 2.88
N PRO A 76 -19.83 8.67 1.55
CA PRO A 76 -20.63 9.49 0.64
C PRO A 76 -22.13 9.34 0.90
N GLU A 77 -22.86 10.46 0.94
CA GLU A 77 -24.32 10.47 1.10
C GLU A 77 -25.02 9.98 -0.17
N ASP A 78 -24.41 10.18 -1.33
CA ASP A 78 -24.93 9.71 -2.60
C ASP A 78 -24.91 8.18 -2.66
N PRO A 79 -26.08 7.51 -2.91
CA PRO A 79 -26.15 6.07 -2.95
C PRO A 79 -25.28 5.41 -4.04
N GLU A 80 -25.07 6.08 -5.18
CA GLU A 80 -24.25 5.57 -6.27
C GLU A 80 -22.77 5.61 -5.89
N GLU A 81 -22.32 6.71 -5.28
CA GLU A 81 -20.95 6.83 -4.77
C GLU A 81 -20.67 5.83 -3.64
N ALA A 82 -21.60 5.67 -2.71
CA ALA A 82 -21.50 4.68 -1.64
C ALA A 82 -21.48 3.24 -2.18
N ALA A 83 -22.20 2.96 -3.26
CA ALA A 83 -22.17 1.66 -3.93
C ALA A 83 -20.80 1.40 -4.58
N CYS A 84 -20.18 2.40 -5.21
CA CYS A 84 -18.83 2.29 -5.76
C CYS A 84 -17.79 1.98 -4.66
N VAL A 85 -17.92 2.60 -3.50
CA VAL A 85 -17.05 2.29 -2.35
C VAL A 85 -17.18 0.81 -1.95
N ARG A 86 -18.41 0.28 -1.90
CA ARG A 86 -18.66 -1.13 -1.52
C ARG A 86 -18.14 -2.13 -2.55
N GLU A 87 -18.08 -1.76 -3.82
CA GLU A 87 -17.56 -2.63 -4.88
C GLU A 87 -16.10 -3.02 -4.66
N ASP A 88 -15.32 -2.17 -4.01
CA ASP A 88 -13.92 -2.43 -3.68
C ASP A 88 -13.74 -3.31 -2.44
N PHE A 89 -14.81 -3.60 -1.71
CA PHE A 89 -14.73 -4.43 -0.51
C PHE A 89 -14.63 -5.90 -0.86
N GLU A 90 -13.58 -6.55 -0.35
CA GLU A 90 -13.34 -7.97 -0.55
C GLU A 90 -12.83 -8.61 0.76
N GLY A 91 -13.56 -9.63 1.22
CA GLY A 91 -13.22 -10.35 2.44
C GLY A 91 -13.36 -9.52 3.72
N PRO A 92 -12.69 -9.93 4.82
CA PRO A 92 -12.90 -9.34 6.15
C PRO A 92 -12.21 -7.97 6.34
N TYR A 93 -11.32 -7.57 5.44
CA TYR A 93 -10.54 -6.34 5.57
C TYR A 93 -11.04 -5.19 4.67
N GLY A 94 -12.15 -5.39 3.98
CA GLY A 94 -12.81 -4.37 3.17
C GLY A 94 -12.03 -4.01 1.91
N ASP A 95 -11.80 -2.72 1.70
CA ASP A 95 -11.10 -2.18 0.52
C ASP A 95 -9.56 -2.21 0.63
N ARG A 96 -9.02 -2.68 1.74
CA ARG A 96 -7.57 -2.79 1.96
C ARG A 96 -6.94 -3.78 1.00
N ARG A 97 -5.93 -3.32 0.26
CA ARG A 97 -5.17 -4.13 -0.70
C ARG A 97 -3.88 -3.45 -1.14
N GLN A 98 -3.00 -4.21 -1.78
CA GLN A 98 -1.93 -3.66 -2.61
C GLN A 98 -2.46 -3.56 -4.04
N GLU A 99 -2.22 -2.43 -4.68
CA GLU A 99 -2.49 -2.27 -6.11
C GLU A 99 -1.38 -1.40 -6.71
N LEU A 100 -0.45 -2.03 -7.40
CA LEU A 100 0.74 -1.40 -7.94
C LEU A 100 0.84 -1.67 -9.44
N VAL A 101 1.08 -0.62 -10.21
CA VAL A 101 1.32 -0.71 -11.65
C VAL A 101 2.79 -0.48 -11.92
N PHE A 102 3.40 -1.38 -12.68
CA PHE A 102 4.81 -1.32 -13.08
C PHE A 102 4.93 -1.10 -14.58
N ILE A 103 5.82 -0.18 -14.94
CA ILE A 103 6.19 0.11 -16.33
C ILE A 103 7.70 -0.02 -16.44
N GLY A 104 8.19 -0.74 -17.43
CA GLY A 104 9.61 -0.92 -17.60
C GLY A 104 9.98 -1.64 -18.89
N MET A 105 11.23 -2.02 -19.00
CA MET A 105 11.79 -2.74 -20.16
C MET A 105 12.47 -4.02 -19.70
N GLY A 106 12.10 -5.13 -20.31
CA GLY A 106 12.65 -6.44 -19.95
C GLY A 106 12.26 -6.91 -18.54
N MET A 107 11.15 -6.41 -18.00
CA MET A 107 10.65 -6.84 -16.70
C MET A 107 10.18 -8.29 -16.73
N ASP A 108 10.55 -9.05 -15.70
CA ASP A 108 9.95 -10.34 -15.39
C ASP A 108 8.79 -10.13 -14.42
N ALA A 109 7.57 -10.12 -14.93
CA ALA A 109 6.36 -9.90 -14.14
C ALA A 109 6.17 -10.97 -13.05
N SER A 110 6.49 -12.21 -13.35
CA SER A 110 6.41 -13.34 -12.40
C SER A 110 7.40 -13.16 -11.25
N GLN A 111 8.63 -12.74 -11.54
CA GLN A 111 9.66 -12.48 -10.55
C GLN A 111 9.28 -11.28 -9.66
N LEU A 112 8.83 -10.19 -10.25
CA LEU A 112 8.39 -9.02 -9.49
C LEU A 112 7.21 -9.34 -8.58
N ARG A 113 6.22 -10.07 -9.08
CA ARG A 113 5.07 -10.53 -8.28
C ARG A 113 5.54 -11.43 -7.13
N GLY A 114 6.45 -12.35 -7.37
CA GLY A 114 7.01 -13.24 -6.33
C GLY A 114 7.74 -12.47 -5.25
N ARG A 115 8.53 -11.48 -5.63
CA ARG A 115 9.26 -10.60 -4.69
C ARG A 115 8.30 -9.75 -3.85
N LEU A 116 7.24 -9.21 -4.44
CA LEU A 116 6.19 -8.49 -3.71
C LEU A 116 5.40 -9.41 -2.78
N THR A 117 5.09 -10.62 -3.22
CA THR A 117 4.42 -11.63 -2.38
C THR A 117 5.26 -11.97 -1.15
N ASN A 118 6.57 -12.05 -1.27
CA ASN A 118 7.48 -12.27 -0.14
C ASN A 118 7.50 -11.11 0.87
N ALA A 119 7.08 -9.92 0.47
CA ALA A 119 6.97 -8.78 1.37
C ALA A 119 5.68 -8.79 2.20
N LEU A 120 4.68 -9.57 1.82
CA LEU A 120 3.42 -9.70 2.55
C LEU A 120 3.62 -10.39 3.90
N LEU A 121 2.68 -10.17 4.82
CA LEU A 121 2.62 -10.96 6.04
C LEU A 121 2.47 -12.45 5.71
N THR A 122 3.13 -13.28 6.51
CA THR A 122 2.95 -14.73 6.45
C THR A 122 1.57 -15.14 6.99
N ASP A 123 1.13 -16.35 6.69
CA ASP A 123 -0.15 -16.87 7.22
C ASP A 123 -0.20 -16.84 8.74
N LYS A 124 0.93 -17.10 9.40
CA LYS A 124 1.06 -17.02 10.87
C LYS A 124 0.89 -15.58 11.38
N GLU A 125 1.52 -14.62 10.71
CA GLU A 125 1.39 -13.20 11.05
C GLU A 125 -0.05 -12.71 10.79
N MET A 126 -0.67 -13.13 9.69
CA MET A 126 -2.06 -12.83 9.40
C MET A 126 -3.00 -13.36 10.48
N ALA A 127 -2.80 -14.58 10.92
CA ALA A 127 -3.61 -15.23 11.96
C ALA A 127 -3.50 -14.53 13.33
N ALA A 128 -2.39 -13.86 13.59
CA ALA A 128 -2.18 -13.10 14.83
C ALA A 128 -3.07 -11.85 14.95
N GLY A 129 -3.55 -11.33 13.83
CA GLY A 129 -4.51 -10.23 13.74
C GLY A 129 -3.92 -8.83 13.83
N PRO A 130 -4.75 -7.80 13.55
CA PRO A 130 -4.30 -6.40 13.43
C PRO A 130 -3.63 -5.83 14.68
N ALA A 131 -4.03 -6.23 15.88
CA ALA A 131 -3.41 -5.78 17.11
C ALA A 131 -1.94 -6.21 17.21
N SER A 132 -1.63 -7.43 16.74
CA SER A 132 -0.26 -7.94 16.68
C SER A 132 0.54 -7.29 15.55
N TRP A 133 -0.09 -6.95 14.44
CA TRP A 133 0.58 -6.27 13.33
C TRP A 133 1.08 -4.88 13.71
N ALA A 134 0.34 -4.17 14.55
CA ALA A 134 0.73 -2.85 15.02
C ALA A 134 2.05 -2.84 15.82
N ALA A 135 2.42 -3.98 16.40
CA ALA A 135 3.66 -4.14 17.17
C ALA A 135 4.86 -4.57 16.31
N LEU A 136 4.67 -4.83 15.02
CA LEU A 136 5.75 -5.18 14.11
C LEU A 136 6.70 -3.98 13.89
N GLU A 137 7.93 -4.29 13.48
CA GLU A 137 8.91 -3.25 13.17
C GLU A 137 8.44 -2.39 11.99
N ASP A 138 8.52 -1.07 12.16
CA ASP A 138 8.21 -0.07 11.15
C ASP A 138 9.39 0.88 11.00
N SER A 139 10.15 0.69 9.95
CA SER A 139 11.35 1.48 9.63
C SER A 139 11.09 2.64 8.67
N PHE A 140 9.85 2.80 8.19
CA PHE A 140 9.49 3.95 7.36
C PHE A 140 9.30 5.21 8.20
N PRO A 141 9.59 6.41 7.63
CA PRO A 141 9.29 7.67 8.29
C PRO A 141 7.83 7.79 8.66
N GLU A 142 7.54 8.48 9.76
CA GLU A 142 6.16 8.81 10.11
C GLU A 142 5.52 9.65 9.00
N TRP A 143 4.26 9.35 8.71
CA TRP A 143 3.47 10.16 7.80
C TRP A 143 2.89 11.34 8.55
N LEU A 144 3.20 12.55 8.08
CA LEU A 144 2.55 13.75 8.56
C LEU A 144 1.15 13.79 7.93
N LEU A 145 0.14 13.62 8.76
CA LEU A 145 -1.24 13.76 8.34
C LEU A 145 -1.55 15.26 8.26
N GLU A 146 -1.92 15.76 7.09
CA GLU A 146 -2.42 17.12 6.95
C GLU A 146 -3.69 17.26 7.78
N GLY A 147 -3.67 18.14 8.78
CA GLY A 147 -4.78 18.40 9.68
C GLY A 147 -4.54 18.08 11.16
N ALA A 148 -3.37 17.59 11.54
CA ALA A 148 -2.93 17.69 12.91
C ALA A 148 -2.52 19.16 13.15
N GLU A 149 -3.50 20.00 13.49
CA GLU A 149 -3.22 21.34 14.01
C GLU A 149 -2.35 21.16 15.25
N GLU A 150 -1.14 21.69 15.19
CA GLU A 150 -0.35 21.91 16.39
C GLU A 150 -1.22 22.81 17.29
N GLY A 151 -1.72 22.25 18.38
CA GLY A 151 -2.35 23.05 19.42
C GLY A 151 -1.28 24.02 19.91
N GLU A 152 -1.40 25.28 19.54
CA GLU A 152 -0.71 26.35 20.22
C GLU A 152 -1.07 26.25 21.70
N GLU A 153 -0.13 25.78 22.50
CA GLU A 153 -0.16 26.08 23.93
C GLU A 153 0.08 27.59 24.07
N ASP A 154 -1.00 28.30 24.08
CA ASP A 154 -0.99 29.70 24.52
C ASP A 154 -0.84 29.70 26.04
N LYS A 155 0.17 30.39 26.49
CA LYS A 155 0.52 30.57 27.89
C LYS A 155 -0.53 31.39 28.64
#